data_ec74e758c9c26f4a1f8d8c78b6588b92
#
_entry.id   ec74e758c9c26f4a1f8d8c78b6588b92
#
_cell.length_a   1.000
_cell.length_b   1.000
_cell.length_c   1.000
_cell.angle_alpha   90.00
_cell.angle_beta   90.00
_cell.angle_gamma   90.00
#
_symmetry.space_group_name_H-M   'P 1'
#
loop_
_entity.id
_entity.type
_entity.pdbx_description
1 polymer ?
#
loop_
_entity_poly.entity_id
_entity_poly.type
_entity_poly.pdbx_seq_one_letter_code
_entity_poly.pdbx_strand_id
1 'polypeptide(L)'
;MNQHPYLRAYMAGIVAPTLATVLALTAFCVARFVYRHPEPLERLLIFPMALAPNAWGLWNMLYVRLRTRRQFSIGLYGAGLVFVLMPLGFLVQKAVGLMIWKPHLFAIGFPLALVVYYLVWKHVVGFFNELLGIS
;
A
#
# COMPACT_ATOMS: atom_id res chain seq x y z
N MET A 1 -18.29 -15.51 -18.66
CA MET A 1 -18.04 -16.11 -17.34
C MET A 1 -16.78 -15.49 -16.75
N ASN A 2 -16.91 -14.82 -15.62
CA ASN A 2 -15.76 -14.23 -14.93
C ASN A 2 -14.98 -15.32 -14.17
N GLN A 3 -14.11 -16.02 -14.90
CA GLN A 3 -13.22 -16.99 -14.28
C GLN A 3 -12.19 -16.25 -13.41
N HIS A 4 -11.95 -16.76 -12.20
CA HIS A 4 -10.94 -16.27 -11.27
C HIS A 4 -11.14 -14.84 -10.73
N PRO A 5 -12.28 -14.50 -10.09
CA PRO A 5 -12.52 -13.13 -9.58
C PRO A 5 -11.50 -12.70 -8.52
N TYR A 6 -11.01 -13.62 -7.70
CA TYR A 6 -10.01 -13.32 -6.68
C TYR A 6 -8.63 -12.99 -7.27
N LEU A 7 -8.21 -13.72 -8.33
CA LEU A 7 -6.95 -13.41 -9.00
C LEU A 7 -6.99 -12.02 -9.64
N ARG A 8 -8.11 -11.67 -10.30
CA ARG A 8 -8.31 -10.33 -10.85
C ARG A 8 -8.30 -9.25 -9.78
N ALA A 9 -8.96 -9.52 -8.64
CA ALA A 9 -8.93 -8.62 -7.49
C ALA A 9 -7.51 -8.41 -6.96
N TYR A 10 -6.73 -9.47 -6.86
CA TYR A 10 -5.32 -9.38 -6.48
C TYR A 10 -4.54 -8.50 -7.46
N MET A 11 -4.68 -8.74 -8.77
CA MET A 11 -4.03 -7.95 -9.81
C MET A 11 -4.42 -6.47 -9.75
N ALA A 12 -5.69 -6.15 -9.55
CA ALA A 12 -6.15 -4.78 -9.39
C ALA A 12 -5.52 -4.09 -8.15
N GLY A 13 -5.41 -4.81 -7.05
CA GLY A 13 -4.86 -4.28 -5.79
C GLY A 13 -3.35 -4.01 -5.84
N ILE A 14 -2.57 -4.79 -6.58
CA ILE A 14 -1.12 -4.63 -6.61
C ILE A 14 -0.63 -3.47 -7.49
N VAL A 15 -1.43 -2.91 -8.38
CA VAL A 15 -0.99 -1.91 -9.37
C VAL A 15 -0.45 -0.65 -8.70
N ALA A 16 -1.23 -0.02 -7.84
CA ALA A 16 -0.85 1.23 -7.19
C ALA A 16 0.44 1.10 -6.34
N PRO A 17 0.53 0.13 -5.41
CA PRO A 17 1.74 -0.01 -4.59
C PRO A 17 2.96 -0.49 -5.40
N THR A 18 2.78 -1.24 -6.48
CA THR A 18 3.88 -1.64 -7.36
C THR A 18 4.48 -0.42 -8.05
N LEU A 19 3.65 0.45 -8.62
CA LEU A 19 4.12 1.70 -9.23
C LEU A 19 4.79 2.61 -8.20
N ALA A 20 4.21 2.75 -7.02
CA ALA A 20 4.81 3.52 -5.93
C ALA A 20 6.18 2.97 -5.50
N THR A 21 6.32 1.64 -5.43
CA THR A 21 7.59 0.99 -5.09
C THR A 21 8.65 1.24 -6.16
N VAL A 22 8.31 1.17 -7.44
CA VAL A 22 9.24 1.46 -8.55
C VAL A 22 9.70 2.92 -8.52
N LEU A 23 8.78 3.86 -8.30
CA LEU A 23 9.12 5.29 -8.18
C LEU A 23 10.01 5.56 -6.96
N ALA A 24 9.68 4.96 -5.82
CA ALA A 24 10.49 5.08 -4.61
C ALA A 24 11.88 4.47 -4.78
N LEU A 25 11.99 3.32 -5.45
CA LEU A 25 13.28 2.70 -5.78
C LEU A 25 14.14 3.64 -6.59
N THR A 26 13.57 4.25 -7.63
CA THR A 26 14.27 5.23 -8.47
C THR A 26 14.73 6.44 -7.65
N ALA A 27 13.84 7.02 -6.83
CA ALA A 27 14.15 8.15 -5.97
C ALA A 27 15.26 7.84 -4.96
N PHE A 28 15.21 6.64 -4.33
CA PHE A 28 16.22 6.22 -3.37
C PHE A 28 17.57 5.94 -4.01
N CYS A 29 17.60 5.36 -5.21
CA CYS A 29 18.83 5.19 -5.98
C CYS A 29 19.46 6.55 -6.33
N VAL A 30 18.68 7.50 -6.78
CA VAL A 30 19.15 8.86 -7.05
C VAL A 30 19.67 9.53 -5.77
N ALA A 31 18.92 9.48 -4.69
CA ALA A 31 19.35 10.05 -3.41
C ALA A 31 20.66 9.43 -2.92
N ARG A 32 20.78 8.11 -3.02
CA ARG A 32 21.95 7.36 -2.53
C ARG A 32 23.20 7.59 -3.37
N PHE A 33 23.08 7.46 -4.68
CA PHE A 33 24.23 7.43 -5.58
C PHE A 33 24.59 8.80 -6.19
N VAL A 34 23.59 9.65 -6.45
CA VAL A 34 23.83 11.00 -7.01
C VAL A 34 24.05 12.01 -5.89
N TYR A 35 23.16 12.05 -4.89
CA TYR A 35 23.27 13.02 -3.78
C TYR A 35 24.05 12.49 -2.57
N ARG A 36 24.54 11.25 -2.63
CA ARG A 36 25.36 10.62 -1.59
C ARG A 36 24.72 10.67 -0.20
N HIS A 37 23.41 10.42 -0.12
CA HIS A 37 22.71 10.41 1.15
C HIS A 37 23.30 9.33 2.08
N PRO A 38 23.62 9.65 3.36
CA PRO A 38 24.34 8.73 4.26
C PRO A 38 23.47 7.54 4.73
N GLU A 39 22.16 7.72 4.79
CA GLU A 39 21.24 6.68 5.29
C GLU A 39 21.01 5.58 4.26
N PRO A 40 20.99 4.31 4.69
CA PRO A 40 20.75 3.17 3.82
C PRO A 40 19.26 3.03 3.47
N LEU A 41 18.73 3.93 2.61
CA LEU A 41 17.32 3.98 2.22
C LEU A 41 16.85 2.70 1.50
N GLU A 42 17.76 1.95 0.91
CA GLU A 42 17.50 0.66 0.29
C GLU A 42 16.91 -0.39 1.26
N ARG A 43 17.16 -0.27 2.55
CA ARG A 43 16.56 -1.16 3.56
C ARG A 43 15.05 -1.02 3.65
N LEU A 44 14.51 0.18 3.37
CA LEU A 44 13.06 0.41 3.31
C LEU A 44 12.40 -0.31 2.14
N LEU A 45 13.13 -0.49 1.03
CA LEU A 45 12.63 -1.19 -0.15
C LEU A 45 12.52 -2.69 0.10
N ILE A 46 13.48 -3.26 0.83
CA ILE A 46 13.45 -4.69 1.17
C ILE A 46 12.27 -4.96 2.10
N PHE A 47 12.06 -4.09 3.09
CA PHE A 47 10.97 -4.23 4.03
C PHE A 47 10.71 -2.86 4.70
N PRO A 48 9.50 -2.31 4.79
CA PRO A 48 8.19 -2.92 4.50
C PRO A 48 7.68 -2.74 3.06
N MET A 49 8.36 -1.99 2.19
CA MET A 49 7.81 -1.62 0.89
C MET A 49 7.59 -2.83 -0.03
N ALA A 50 8.45 -3.83 0.03
CA ALA A 50 8.30 -5.06 -0.76
C ALA A 50 7.02 -5.86 -0.40
N LEU A 51 6.50 -5.70 0.81
CA LEU A 51 5.26 -6.36 1.23
C LEU A 51 4.01 -5.58 0.83
N ALA A 52 4.12 -4.27 0.57
CA ALA A 52 2.96 -3.43 0.27
C ALA A 52 2.12 -3.92 -0.92
N PRO A 53 2.70 -4.29 -2.08
CA PRO A 53 1.91 -4.82 -3.20
C PRO A 53 1.11 -6.07 -2.82
N ASN A 54 1.74 -7.03 -2.14
CA ASN A 54 1.07 -8.26 -1.71
C ASN A 54 -0.05 -7.96 -0.71
N ALA A 55 0.21 -7.09 0.28
CA ALA A 55 -0.80 -6.69 1.25
C ALA A 55 -2.01 -6.04 0.58
N TRP A 56 -1.79 -5.14 -0.37
CA TRP A 56 -2.85 -4.48 -1.13
C TRP A 56 -3.64 -5.48 -1.99
N GLY A 57 -2.95 -6.39 -2.68
CA GLY A 57 -3.59 -7.43 -3.49
C GLY A 57 -4.48 -8.35 -2.66
N LEU A 58 -3.96 -8.86 -1.54
CA LEU A 58 -4.72 -9.69 -0.60
C LEU A 58 -5.89 -8.93 0.03
N TRP A 59 -5.70 -7.65 0.36
CA TRP A 59 -6.75 -6.82 0.91
C TRP A 59 -7.88 -6.58 -0.09
N ASN A 60 -7.56 -6.41 -1.38
CA ASN A 60 -8.57 -6.29 -2.42
C ASN A 60 -9.32 -7.60 -2.67
N MET A 61 -8.65 -8.76 -2.58
CA MET A 61 -9.33 -10.06 -2.60
C MET A 61 -10.33 -10.18 -1.44
N LEU A 62 -9.93 -9.75 -0.25
CA LEU A 62 -10.79 -9.75 0.92
C LEU A 62 -11.98 -8.79 0.75
N TYR A 63 -11.75 -7.61 0.16
CA TYR A 63 -12.81 -6.67 -0.19
C TYR A 63 -13.86 -7.32 -1.10
N VAL A 64 -13.43 -7.94 -2.19
CA VAL A 64 -14.34 -8.62 -3.14
C VAL A 64 -15.14 -9.72 -2.46
N ARG A 65 -14.54 -10.46 -1.53
CA ARG A 65 -15.23 -11.48 -0.75
C ARG A 65 -16.27 -10.91 0.22
N LEU A 66 -15.97 -9.78 0.86
CA LEU A 66 -16.82 -9.19 1.91
C LEU A 66 -17.91 -8.29 1.35
N ARG A 67 -17.72 -7.66 0.18
CA ARG A 67 -18.69 -6.74 -0.41
C ARG A 67 -20.06 -7.38 -0.69
N THR A 68 -20.09 -8.70 -0.94
CA THR A 68 -21.34 -9.45 -1.14
C THR A 68 -22.21 -9.51 0.13
N ARG A 69 -21.60 -9.28 1.28
CA ARG A 69 -22.29 -9.34 2.59
C ARG A 69 -22.56 -7.95 3.18
N ARG A 70 -21.76 -6.94 2.82
CA ARG A 70 -21.87 -5.58 3.35
C ARG A 70 -21.51 -4.57 2.27
N GLN A 71 -22.32 -3.55 2.07
CA GLN A 71 -22.06 -2.44 1.13
C GLN A 71 -21.06 -1.43 1.74
N PHE A 72 -19.81 -1.83 1.84
CA PHE A 72 -18.74 -0.89 2.22
C PHE A 72 -18.21 -0.14 1.00
N SER A 73 -18.00 1.16 1.16
CA SER A 73 -17.26 1.95 0.19
C SER A 73 -15.83 1.40 0.04
N ILE A 74 -15.39 1.17 -1.18
CA ILE A 74 -14.02 0.70 -1.46
C ILE A 74 -12.96 1.64 -0.87
N GLY A 75 -13.20 2.95 -0.87
CA GLY A 75 -12.31 3.93 -0.26
C GLY A 75 -12.16 3.75 1.25
N LEU A 76 -13.26 3.57 1.97
CA LEU A 76 -13.22 3.29 3.41
C LEU A 76 -12.53 1.98 3.73
N TYR A 77 -12.73 0.98 2.89
CA TYR A 77 -12.06 -0.31 3.05
C TYR A 77 -10.55 -0.19 2.86
N GLY A 78 -10.13 0.59 1.86
CA GLY A 78 -8.72 0.91 1.63
C GLY A 78 -8.10 1.69 2.80
N ALA A 79 -8.80 2.68 3.34
CA ALA A 79 -8.36 3.39 4.54
C ALA A 79 -8.18 2.45 5.75
N GLY A 80 -9.00 1.41 5.86
CA GLY A 80 -8.85 0.36 6.87
C GLY A 80 -7.51 -0.39 6.83
N LEU A 81 -6.91 -0.51 5.66
CA LEU A 81 -5.60 -1.15 5.50
C LEU A 81 -4.48 -0.37 6.23
N VAL A 82 -4.63 0.94 6.39
CA VAL A 82 -3.67 1.78 7.13
C VAL A 82 -3.53 1.33 8.58
N PHE A 83 -4.64 0.92 9.21
CA PHE A 83 -4.61 0.42 10.60
C PHE A 83 -3.83 -0.89 10.76
N VAL A 84 -3.63 -1.63 9.68
CA VAL A 84 -2.82 -2.85 9.67
C VAL A 84 -1.37 -2.52 9.28
N LEU A 85 -1.17 -1.75 8.21
CA LEU A 85 0.16 -1.50 7.65
C LEU A 85 1.00 -0.53 8.48
N MET A 86 0.39 0.47 9.13
CA MET A 86 1.15 1.44 9.92
C MET A 86 1.78 0.80 11.17
N PRO A 87 1.05 0.06 12.02
CA PRO A 87 1.66 -0.65 13.14
C PRO A 87 2.70 -1.68 12.68
N LEU A 88 2.41 -2.41 11.61
CA LEU A 88 3.33 -3.37 11.03
C LEU A 88 4.61 -2.68 10.54
N GLY A 89 4.48 -1.57 9.82
CA GLY A 89 5.62 -0.76 9.37
C GLY A 89 6.47 -0.23 10.52
N PHE A 90 5.83 0.19 11.63
CA PHE A 90 6.54 0.62 12.83
C PHE A 90 7.34 -0.52 13.48
N LEU A 91 6.75 -1.70 13.60
CA LEU A 91 7.44 -2.87 14.15
C LEU A 91 8.63 -3.27 13.29
N VAL A 92 8.47 -3.20 11.99
CA VAL A 92 9.51 -3.57 11.03
C VAL A 92 10.66 -2.59 11.02
N GLN A 93 10.40 -1.27 10.99
CA GLN A 93 11.48 -0.28 11.07
C GLN A 93 12.32 -0.47 12.35
N LYS A 94 11.68 -0.81 13.46
CA LYS A 94 12.36 -1.13 14.71
C LYS A 94 13.22 -2.38 14.58
N ALA A 95 12.72 -3.43 13.95
CA ALA A 95 13.45 -4.68 13.74
C ALA A 95 14.65 -4.52 12.80
N VAL A 96 14.52 -3.67 11.78
CA VAL A 96 15.57 -3.38 10.79
C VAL A 96 16.59 -2.34 11.28
N GLY A 97 16.31 -1.68 12.42
CA GLY A 97 17.18 -0.66 12.97
C GLY A 97 17.11 0.71 12.26
N LEU A 98 16.06 0.94 11.47
CA LEU A 98 15.81 2.20 10.79
C LEU A 98 14.72 2.97 11.54
N MET A 99 15.10 4.01 12.27
CA MET A 99 14.17 4.86 13.02
C MET A 99 13.79 6.11 12.22
N ILE A 100 13.12 5.92 11.10
CA ILE A 100 12.69 7.03 10.22
C ILE A 100 11.44 7.70 10.76
N TRP A 101 10.50 6.93 11.28
CA TRP A 101 9.24 7.43 11.83
C TRP A 101 9.38 7.75 13.31
N LYS A 102 9.57 9.03 13.60
CA LYS A 102 9.49 9.54 14.97
C LYS A 102 8.03 9.62 15.42
N PRO A 103 7.70 9.47 16.72
CA PRO A 103 6.32 9.48 17.21
C PRO A 103 5.49 10.70 16.80
N HIS A 104 6.10 11.88 16.73
CA HIS A 104 5.41 13.10 16.30
C HIS A 104 5.08 13.11 14.80
N LEU A 105 5.91 12.46 13.96
CA LEU A 105 5.62 12.30 12.54
C LEU A 105 4.48 11.31 12.31
N PHE A 106 4.31 10.34 13.20
CA PHE A 106 3.20 9.41 13.16
C PHE A 106 1.85 10.13 13.36
N ALA A 107 1.78 11.11 14.27
CA ALA A 107 0.56 11.88 14.52
C ALA A 107 0.07 12.64 13.27
N ILE A 108 0.99 13.11 12.43
CA ILE A 108 0.65 13.79 11.16
C ILE A 108 0.50 12.78 10.01
N GLY A 109 1.40 11.81 9.94
CA GLY A 109 1.45 10.83 8.87
C GLY A 109 0.24 9.89 8.84
N PHE A 110 -0.31 9.54 10.00
CA PHE A 110 -1.43 8.62 10.08
C PHE A 110 -2.72 9.20 9.46
N PRO A 111 -3.20 10.41 9.80
CA PRO A 111 -4.35 11.02 9.15
C PRO A 111 -4.12 11.22 7.65
N LEU A 112 -2.92 11.66 7.26
CA LEU A 112 -2.56 11.84 5.85
C LEU A 112 -2.62 10.51 5.10
N ALA A 113 -2.08 9.44 5.66
CA ALA A 113 -2.15 8.10 5.08
C ALA A 113 -3.60 7.62 4.90
N LEU A 114 -4.48 7.87 5.89
CA LEU A 114 -5.90 7.53 5.77
C LEU A 114 -6.55 8.21 4.56
N VAL A 115 -6.30 9.51 4.37
CA VAL A 115 -6.85 10.27 3.23
C VAL A 115 -6.28 9.76 1.91
N VAL A 116 -4.97 9.57 1.83
CA VAL A 116 -4.29 9.07 0.61
C VAL A 116 -4.80 7.67 0.25
N TYR A 117 -4.87 6.77 1.21
CA TYR A 117 -5.37 5.41 0.97
C TYR A 117 -6.84 5.43 0.54
N TYR A 118 -7.67 6.24 1.20
CA TYR A 118 -9.07 6.41 0.79
C TYR A 118 -9.18 6.83 -0.68
N LEU A 119 -8.44 7.87 -1.09
CA LEU A 119 -8.49 8.40 -2.45
C LEU A 119 -7.92 7.41 -3.48
N VAL A 120 -6.77 6.81 -3.19
CA VAL A 120 -6.15 5.83 -4.10
C VAL A 120 -7.05 4.60 -4.26
N TRP A 121 -7.63 4.09 -3.17
CA TRP A 121 -8.54 2.96 -3.25
C TRP A 121 -9.82 3.30 -3.99
N LYS A 122 -10.40 4.47 -3.75
CA LYS A 122 -11.62 4.91 -4.42
C LYS A 122 -11.42 5.09 -5.92
N HIS A 123 -10.33 5.74 -6.34
CA HIS A 123 -10.13 6.14 -7.73
C HIS A 123 -9.26 5.16 -8.52
N VAL A 124 -8.18 4.65 -7.95
CA VAL A 124 -7.24 3.79 -8.68
C VAL A 124 -7.64 2.32 -8.57
N VAL A 125 -7.77 1.78 -7.35
CA VAL A 125 -8.15 0.36 -7.18
C VAL A 125 -9.58 0.13 -7.67
N GLY A 126 -10.50 1.07 -7.41
CA GLY A 126 -11.86 1.03 -7.94
C GLY A 126 -11.89 0.98 -9.46
N PHE A 127 -11.15 1.84 -10.14
CA PHE A 127 -11.02 1.84 -11.59
C PHE A 127 -10.49 0.50 -12.13
N PHE A 128 -9.44 -0.05 -11.53
CA PHE A 128 -8.91 -1.36 -11.96
C PHE A 128 -9.86 -2.51 -11.66
N ASN A 129 -10.61 -2.44 -10.58
CA ASN A 129 -11.66 -3.42 -10.30
C ASN A 129 -12.75 -3.39 -11.39
N GLU A 130 -13.18 -2.21 -11.80
CA GLU A 130 -14.15 -2.06 -12.90
C GLU A 130 -13.56 -2.56 -14.22
N LEU A 131 -12.35 -2.14 -14.56
CA LEU A 131 -11.66 -2.55 -15.78
C LEU A 131 -11.49 -4.08 -15.88
N LEU A 132 -11.26 -4.75 -14.76
CA LEU A 132 -11.11 -6.20 -14.68
C LEU A 132 -12.44 -6.93 -14.45
N GLY A 133 -13.57 -6.23 -14.50
CA GLY A 133 -14.91 -6.81 -14.38
C GLY A 133 -15.20 -7.39 -13.00
N ILE A 134 -14.71 -6.75 -11.94
CA ILE A 134 -14.91 -7.15 -10.55
C ILE A 134 -15.95 -6.27 -9.85
N SER A 135 -16.37 -5.22 -10.49
CA SER A 135 -17.38 -4.28 -9.96
C SER A 135 -18.74 -4.93 -9.71
#